data_ac8c8341a6b44fb0e4736e103fcf68a2
#
_entry.id   ac8c8341a6b44fb0e4736e103fcf68a2
#
_cell.length_a   1.000
_cell.length_b   1.000
_cell.length_c   1.000
_cell.angle_alpha   90.00
_cell.angle_beta   90.00
_cell.angle_gamma   90.00
#
_symmetry.space_group_name_H-M   'P 1'
#
loop_
_entity.id
_entity.type
_entity.pdbx_description
1 polymer ?
#
loop_
_entity_poly.entity_id
_entity_poly.type
_entity_poly.pdbx_seq_one_letter_code
_entity_poly.pdbx_strand_id
1 'polypeptide(L)'
;MLRFLFGSILVSLLGITLVQAQEEDSLSAVGKYEPLALRVGVSVNNLLRSAIRENDTQYSFQADAVFGRYMLAAEYGRAELSRSSVAENPFTYESEGSFFRVGPDVNLLVNQAKTSFRADGDIIFFGLRFARAQVTDKMTLQTRDDTIGPDENNNAFWPSQEITAENSNRGVIWLEMTAGMKVRLYRNIFLGYNLRFKFARNFLGNPSLIPYEIPGFGPGENEEAFRFDYYLIYQIPFKKKSRTSPKEQ
;
A
#
# COMPACT_ATOMS: atom_id res chain seq x y z
N MET A 1 11.62 -18.90 -16.03
CA MET A 1 10.37 -19.67 -16.19
C MET A 1 9.21 -19.11 -15.37
N LEU A 2 9.36 -18.76 -14.11
CA LEU A 2 8.27 -18.21 -13.26
C LEU A 2 7.66 -16.91 -13.81
N ARG A 3 8.47 -16.03 -14.42
CA ARG A 3 8.02 -14.75 -15.01
C ARG A 3 7.06 -14.91 -16.20
N PHE A 4 7.21 -15.96 -17.00
CA PHE A 4 6.31 -16.25 -18.13
C PHE A 4 4.97 -16.84 -17.66
N LEU A 5 5.00 -17.65 -16.59
CA LEU A 5 3.80 -18.21 -15.98
C LEU A 5 2.89 -17.11 -15.40
N PHE A 6 3.45 -16.14 -14.68
CA PHE A 6 2.69 -15.00 -14.15
C PHE A 6 2.10 -14.12 -15.24
N GLY A 7 2.86 -13.86 -16.33
CA GLY A 7 2.37 -13.10 -17.48
C GLY A 7 1.19 -13.79 -18.18
N SER A 8 1.24 -15.11 -18.36
CA SER A 8 0.17 -15.86 -19.01
C SER A 8 -1.07 -15.98 -18.14
N ILE A 9 -0.94 -16.11 -16.83
CA ILE A 9 -2.05 -16.13 -15.87
C ILE A 9 -2.72 -14.75 -15.82
N LEU A 10 -1.96 -13.67 -15.85
CA LEU A 10 -2.48 -12.30 -15.85
C LEU A 10 -3.30 -12.02 -17.13
N VAL A 11 -2.78 -12.43 -18.30
CA VAL A 11 -3.47 -12.27 -19.59
C VAL A 11 -4.74 -13.11 -19.66
N SER A 12 -4.73 -14.34 -19.13
CA SER A 12 -5.93 -15.19 -19.09
C SER A 12 -6.99 -14.66 -18.12
N LEU A 13 -6.60 -14.12 -16.96
CA LEU A 13 -7.54 -13.47 -16.02
C LEU A 13 -8.16 -12.19 -16.61
N LEU A 14 -7.37 -11.36 -17.31
CA LEU A 14 -7.88 -10.19 -18.04
C LEU A 14 -8.82 -10.60 -19.19
N GLY A 15 -8.50 -11.67 -19.91
CA GLY A 15 -9.35 -12.21 -20.98
C GLY A 15 -10.73 -12.67 -20.48
N ILE A 16 -10.79 -13.32 -19.33
CA ILE A 16 -12.05 -13.79 -18.73
C ILE A 16 -12.94 -12.61 -18.28
N THR A 17 -12.34 -11.53 -17.78
CA THR A 17 -13.11 -10.34 -17.36
C THR A 17 -13.65 -9.55 -18.55
N LEU A 18 -12.92 -9.50 -19.68
CA LEU A 18 -13.38 -8.82 -20.91
C LEU A 18 -14.52 -9.57 -21.60
N VAL A 19 -14.50 -10.89 -21.62
CA VAL A 19 -15.58 -11.70 -22.23
C VAL A 19 -16.89 -11.56 -21.44
N GLN A 20 -16.84 -11.46 -20.12
CA GLN A 20 -18.04 -11.23 -19.30
C GLN A 20 -18.60 -9.79 -19.38
N ALA A 21 -17.80 -8.83 -19.81
CA ALA A 21 -18.25 -7.44 -19.97
C ALA A 21 -19.09 -7.20 -21.24
N GLN A 22 -19.06 -8.12 -22.21
CA GLN A 22 -19.82 -8.00 -23.45
C GLN A 22 -21.27 -8.50 -23.38
N GLU A 23 -21.65 -9.24 -22.34
CA GLU A 23 -23.01 -9.84 -22.24
C GLU A 23 -24.02 -9.02 -21.41
N GLU A 24 -23.63 -7.86 -20.87
CA GLU A 24 -24.54 -6.98 -20.14
C GLU A 24 -25.18 -5.92 -21.04
N ASP A 25 -26.17 -6.35 -21.81
CA ASP A 25 -27.01 -5.48 -22.62
C ASP A 25 -28.04 -4.69 -21.77
N SER A 26 -28.00 -3.36 -21.92
CA SER A 26 -29.13 -2.42 -21.95
C SER A 26 -30.22 -2.45 -20.86
N LEU A 27 -29.87 -2.51 -19.58
CA LEU A 27 -30.84 -2.17 -18.54
C LEU A 27 -30.39 -0.95 -17.70
N SER A 28 -30.97 0.20 -18.06
CA SER A 28 -30.97 1.48 -17.34
C SER A 28 -29.63 1.97 -16.76
N ALA A 29 -28.86 2.64 -17.59
CA ALA A 29 -27.52 3.19 -17.29
C ALA A 29 -27.44 4.25 -16.18
N VAL A 30 -28.55 4.78 -15.68
CA VAL A 30 -28.55 5.91 -14.73
C VAL A 30 -28.41 5.47 -13.27
N GLY A 31 -28.63 4.21 -12.93
CA GLY A 31 -28.50 3.69 -11.56
C GLY A 31 -27.21 2.88 -11.29
N LYS A 32 -26.44 2.59 -12.33
CA LYS A 32 -25.32 1.61 -12.29
C LYS A 32 -24.04 2.19 -11.64
N TYR A 33 -23.91 3.50 -11.57
CA TYR A 33 -22.69 4.17 -11.09
C TYR A 33 -22.85 4.92 -9.76
N GLU A 34 -24.00 4.79 -9.09
CA GLU A 34 -24.15 5.39 -7.77
C GLU A 34 -23.44 4.55 -6.71
N PRO A 35 -22.57 5.14 -5.89
CA PRO A 35 -21.92 4.42 -4.82
C PRO A 35 -22.95 3.95 -3.78
N LEU A 36 -22.89 2.69 -3.40
CA LEU A 36 -23.80 2.08 -2.41
C LEU A 36 -23.33 2.30 -0.98
N ALA A 37 -22.05 2.43 -0.79
CA ALA A 37 -21.39 2.67 0.50
C ALA A 37 -20.01 3.27 0.30
N LEU A 38 -19.56 4.01 1.29
CA LEU A 38 -18.17 4.42 1.48
C LEU A 38 -17.62 3.70 2.69
N ARG A 39 -16.44 3.13 2.58
CA ARG A 39 -15.71 2.52 3.69
C ARG A 39 -14.44 3.30 3.94
N VAL A 40 -14.17 3.58 5.20
CA VAL A 40 -12.94 4.25 5.64
C VAL A 40 -12.28 3.39 6.71
N GLY A 41 -10.98 3.27 6.67
CA GLY A 41 -10.26 2.38 7.58
C GLY A 41 -8.86 2.86 7.89
N VAL A 42 -8.30 2.32 8.96
CA VAL A 42 -6.94 2.58 9.42
C VAL A 42 -6.16 1.27 9.46
N SER A 43 -4.88 1.32 9.11
CA SER A 43 -3.99 0.15 9.18
C SER A 43 -3.63 -0.15 10.63
N VAL A 44 -3.96 -1.35 11.08
CA VAL A 44 -3.63 -1.82 12.43
C VAL A 44 -2.15 -2.17 12.56
N ASN A 45 -1.56 -2.78 11.54
CA ASN A 45 -0.12 -3.13 11.53
C ASN A 45 0.75 -1.90 11.72
N ASN A 46 0.44 -0.83 10.98
CA ASN A 46 1.23 0.39 11.02
C ASN A 46 1.14 1.04 12.41
N LEU A 47 -0.06 1.09 12.98
CA LEU A 47 -0.27 1.61 14.34
C LEU A 47 0.45 0.77 15.40
N LEU A 48 0.38 -0.58 15.31
CA LEU A 48 1.08 -1.47 16.23
C LEU A 48 2.61 -1.34 16.11
N ARG A 49 3.12 -1.23 14.87
CA ARG A 49 4.55 -1.02 14.64
C ARG A 49 5.04 0.27 15.29
N SER A 50 4.30 1.37 15.12
CA SER A 50 4.60 2.66 15.76
C SER A 50 4.49 2.62 17.29
N ALA A 51 3.60 1.81 17.85
CA ALA A 51 3.44 1.67 19.29
C ALA A 51 4.55 0.82 19.94
N ILE A 52 5.13 -0.15 19.20
CA ILE A 52 6.12 -1.08 19.73
C ILE A 52 7.55 -0.58 19.50
N ARG A 53 7.79 0.18 18.45
CA ARG A 53 9.12 0.67 18.05
C ARG A 53 9.18 2.18 18.21
N GLU A 54 9.94 2.66 19.19
CA GLU A 54 10.04 4.09 19.53
C GLU A 54 10.52 4.98 18.37
N ASN A 55 11.34 4.43 17.45
CA ASN A 55 11.94 5.17 16.34
C ASN A 55 11.30 4.86 14.99
N ASP A 56 10.05 4.40 14.97
CA ASP A 56 9.37 3.91 13.79
C ASP A 56 7.91 4.34 13.79
N THR A 57 7.64 5.51 13.22
CA THR A 57 6.27 6.03 13.14
C THR A 57 5.71 5.73 11.76
N GLN A 58 4.64 4.95 11.69
CA GLN A 58 3.96 4.64 10.45
C GLN A 58 2.45 4.63 10.64
N TYR A 59 1.72 5.32 9.76
CA TYR A 59 0.27 5.26 9.72
C TYR A 59 -0.24 5.26 8.28
N SER A 60 -1.40 4.63 8.06
CA SER A 60 -2.10 4.74 6.78
C SER A 60 -3.61 4.65 6.96
N PHE A 61 -4.30 5.37 6.07
CA PHE A 61 -5.74 5.46 5.98
C PHE A 61 -6.17 4.96 4.61
N GLN A 62 -7.18 4.10 4.59
CA GLN A 62 -7.78 3.65 3.35
C GLN A 62 -9.22 4.11 3.23
N ALA A 63 -9.67 4.30 2.00
CA ALA A 63 -11.07 4.52 1.67
C ALA A 63 -11.44 3.69 0.44
N ASP A 64 -12.63 3.10 0.43
CA ASP A 64 -13.16 2.45 -0.76
C ASP A 64 -14.63 2.79 -0.99
N ALA A 65 -14.93 3.18 -2.21
CA ALA A 65 -16.28 3.41 -2.70
C ALA A 65 -16.81 2.13 -3.38
N VAL A 66 -17.99 1.70 -2.99
CA VAL A 66 -18.60 0.43 -3.43
C VAL A 66 -19.64 0.68 -4.51
N PHE A 67 -19.43 0.09 -5.70
CA PHE A 67 -20.32 0.17 -6.86
C PHE A 67 -20.77 -1.23 -7.26
N GLY A 68 -21.64 -1.84 -6.47
CA GLY A 68 -22.05 -3.23 -6.70
C GLY A 68 -20.89 -4.21 -6.55
N ARG A 69 -20.53 -4.91 -7.63
CA ARG A 69 -19.40 -5.84 -7.67
C ARG A 69 -18.03 -5.14 -7.62
N TYR A 70 -17.96 -3.92 -8.11
CA TYR A 70 -16.73 -3.18 -8.24
C TYR A 70 -16.56 -2.23 -7.05
N MET A 71 -15.32 -2.00 -6.68
CA MET A 71 -14.94 -1.02 -5.67
C MET A 71 -13.76 -0.21 -6.21
N LEU A 72 -13.76 1.08 -5.93
CA LEU A 72 -12.59 1.93 -6.12
C LEU A 72 -11.97 2.18 -4.75
N ALA A 73 -10.75 1.73 -4.57
CA ALA A 73 -10.06 1.91 -3.32
C ALA A 73 -8.87 2.86 -3.47
N ALA A 74 -8.67 3.69 -2.45
CA ALA A 74 -7.53 4.58 -2.32
C ALA A 74 -6.95 4.43 -0.91
N GLU A 75 -5.65 4.65 -0.79
CA GLU A 75 -4.94 4.65 0.49
C GLU A 75 -3.85 5.70 0.48
N TYR A 76 -3.72 6.39 1.60
CA TYR A 76 -2.65 7.33 1.89
C TYR A 76 -1.97 6.94 3.19
N GLY A 77 -0.64 7.06 3.23
CA GLY A 77 0.13 6.82 4.46
C GLY A 77 1.40 7.65 4.51
N ARG A 78 1.92 7.77 5.72
CA ARG A 78 3.21 8.38 6.02
C ARG A 78 4.03 7.45 6.90
N ALA A 79 5.34 7.45 6.71
CA ALA A 79 6.28 6.72 7.53
C ALA A 79 7.49 7.59 7.83
N GLU A 80 7.96 7.47 9.07
CA GLU A 80 9.20 8.06 9.57
C GLU A 80 9.98 6.93 10.23
N LEU A 81 11.24 6.79 9.90
CA LEU A 81 12.11 5.74 10.35
C LEU A 81 13.44 6.32 10.79
N SER A 82 13.88 5.98 11.99
CA SER A 82 15.24 6.27 12.44
C SER A 82 15.93 4.99 12.90
N ARG A 83 17.15 4.78 12.45
CA ARG A 83 18.01 3.64 12.80
C ARG A 83 19.40 4.15 13.15
N SER A 84 19.94 3.64 14.24
CA SER A 84 21.33 3.92 14.63
C SER A 84 22.01 2.64 15.07
N SER A 85 23.28 2.55 14.79
CA SER A 85 24.17 1.50 15.31
C SER A 85 25.38 2.14 15.93
N VAL A 86 25.82 1.62 17.07
CA VAL A 86 26.98 2.07 17.85
C VAL A 86 28.12 1.05 17.75
N ALA A 87 28.01 0.07 16.84
CA ALA A 87 29.02 -0.97 16.61
C ALA A 87 30.30 -0.40 16.02
N GLU A 88 31.21 -1.25 15.56
CA GLU A 88 32.51 -0.92 15.01
C GLU A 88 32.51 0.18 13.92
N ASN A 89 31.41 0.28 13.16
CA ASN A 89 31.13 1.37 12.22
C ASN A 89 29.81 2.06 12.60
N PRO A 90 29.83 3.06 13.45
CA PRO A 90 28.62 3.76 13.88
C PRO A 90 27.93 4.44 12.68
N PHE A 91 26.62 4.26 12.58
CA PHE A 91 25.84 4.94 11.57
C PHE A 91 24.50 5.44 12.13
N THR A 92 24.00 6.50 11.54
CA THR A 92 22.65 6.98 11.74
C THR A 92 21.97 7.03 10.38
N TYR A 93 20.79 6.41 10.28
CA TYR A 93 19.93 6.46 9.11
C TYR A 93 18.58 7.04 9.50
N GLU A 94 18.17 8.06 8.80
CA GLU A 94 16.86 8.71 8.96
C GLU A 94 16.14 8.71 7.62
N SER A 95 14.88 8.37 7.64
CA SER A 95 14.03 8.36 6.45
C SER A 95 12.63 8.83 6.80
N GLU A 96 12.10 9.73 5.99
CA GLU A 96 10.72 10.15 6.05
C GLU A 96 10.09 10.12 4.67
N GLY A 97 8.80 9.89 4.63
CA GLY A 97 8.09 9.96 3.37
C GLY A 97 6.61 9.62 3.48
N SER A 98 5.93 9.83 2.38
CA SER A 98 4.52 9.53 2.24
C SER A 98 4.26 8.71 0.98
N PHE A 99 3.15 7.98 0.98
CA PHE A 99 2.72 7.25 -0.19
C PHE A 99 1.22 7.41 -0.42
N PHE A 100 0.85 7.24 -1.68
CA PHE A 100 -0.52 7.18 -2.12
C PHE A 100 -0.67 5.99 -3.08
N ARG A 101 -1.80 5.27 -2.98
CA ARG A 101 -2.15 4.20 -3.89
C ARG A 101 -3.64 4.21 -4.21
N VAL A 102 -3.98 3.88 -5.44
CA VAL A 102 -5.36 3.88 -5.91
C VAL A 102 -5.56 2.79 -6.96
N GLY A 103 -6.74 2.21 -6.99
CA GLY A 103 -7.09 1.28 -8.05
C GLY A 103 -8.38 0.52 -7.78
N PRO A 104 -8.84 -0.24 -8.78
CA PRO A 104 -10.08 -1.00 -8.72
C PRO A 104 -9.91 -2.32 -7.96
N ASP A 105 -10.98 -2.72 -7.27
CA ASP A 105 -11.17 -4.05 -6.71
C ASP A 105 -12.44 -4.69 -7.28
N VAL A 106 -12.42 -6.00 -7.41
CA VAL A 106 -13.58 -6.82 -7.79
C VAL A 106 -13.95 -7.71 -6.63
N ASN A 107 -15.19 -7.62 -6.16
CA ASN A 107 -15.73 -8.50 -5.14
C ASN A 107 -16.09 -9.86 -5.77
N LEU A 108 -15.45 -10.91 -5.30
CA LEU A 108 -15.63 -12.28 -5.80
C LEU A 108 -16.87 -13.00 -5.23
N LEU A 109 -17.42 -12.49 -4.10
CA LEU A 109 -18.61 -13.09 -3.46
C LEU A 109 -19.93 -12.63 -4.09
N VAL A 110 -19.91 -11.62 -4.96
CA VAL A 110 -21.13 -11.15 -5.63
C VAL A 110 -21.51 -12.11 -6.75
N ASN A 111 -22.55 -12.89 -6.51
CA ASN A 111 -23.13 -13.74 -7.56
C ASN A 111 -24.05 -12.88 -8.43
N GLN A 112 -23.80 -12.86 -9.74
CA GLN A 112 -24.57 -12.09 -10.73
C GLN A 112 -26.06 -12.47 -10.78
N ALA A 113 -26.42 -13.67 -10.33
CA ALA A 113 -27.80 -14.18 -10.35
C ALA A 113 -28.72 -13.59 -9.26
N LYS A 114 -28.20 -12.87 -8.27
CA LYS A 114 -29.00 -12.28 -7.19
C LYS A 114 -29.21 -10.80 -7.41
N THR A 115 -30.43 -10.43 -7.74
CA THR A 115 -30.91 -9.07 -8.03
C THR A 115 -30.75 -8.05 -6.89
N SER A 116 -30.32 -8.45 -5.70
CA SER A 116 -30.11 -7.59 -4.54
C SER A 116 -28.68 -7.68 -4.01
N PHE A 117 -27.81 -6.78 -4.48
CA PHE A 117 -26.51 -6.57 -3.86
C PHE A 117 -26.69 -5.91 -2.49
N ARG A 118 -26.15 -6.54 -1.46
CA ARG A 118 -26.08 -5.95 -0.10
C ARG A 118 -24.66 -5.44 0.13
N ALA A 119 -24.51 -4.13 0.21
CA ALA A 119 -23.23 -3.49 0.50
C ALA A 119 -22.69 -3.82 1.92
N ASP A 120 -23.54 -4.41 2.77
CA ASP A 120 -23.27 -4.73 4.17
C ASP A 120 -22.77 -6.17 4.41
N GLY A 121 -22.56 -6.95 3.36
CA GLY A 121 -22.01 -8.31 3.43
C GLY A 121 -20.48 -8.36 3.55
N ASP A 122 -19.99 -9.56 3.85
CA ASP A 122 -18.56 -9.87 3.77
C ASP A 122 -18.07 -9.76 2.32
N ILE A 123 -16.79 -9.48 2.14
CA ILE A 123 -16.17 -9.29 0.83
C ILE A 123 -14.91 -10.14 0.77
N ILE A 124 -14.76 -10.86 -0.33
CA ILE A 124 -13.47 -11.38 -0.81
C ILE A 124 -13.18 -10.66 -2.11
N PHE A 125 -12.02 -10.06 -2.24
CA PHE A 125 -11.71 -9.24 -3.40
C PHE A 125 -10.33 -9.52 -3.97
N PHE A 126 -10.21 -9.21 -5.25
CA PHE A 126 -8.97 -9.10 -5.97
C PHE A 126 -8.91 -7.72 -6.63
N GLY A 127 -7.73 -7.10 -6.65
CA GLY A 127 -7.56 -5.78 -7.20
C GLY A 127 -6.15 -5.46 -7.68
N LEU A 128 -6.07 -4.37 -8.41
CA LEU A 128 -4.83 -3.78 -8.89
C LEU A 128 -4.71 -2.37 -8.33
N ARG A 129 -3.49 -1.96 -7.99
CA ARG A 129 -3.17 -0.62 -7.50
C ARG A 129 -2.04 -0.02 -8.30
N PHE A 130 -2.19 1.24 -8.61
CA PHE A 130 -1.09 2.13 -8.94
C PHE A 130 -0.67 2.85 -7.67
N ALA A 131 0.61 2.90 -7.40
CA ALA A 131 1.13 3.48 -6.18
C ALA A 131 2.33 4.38 -6.46
N ARG A 132 2.44 5.43 -5.64
CA ARG A 132 3.55 6.38 -5.66
C ARG A 132 3.94 6.74 -4.24
N ALA A 133 5.24 6.79 -3.97
CA ALA A 133 5.80 7.37 -2.75
C ALA A 133 6.73 8.55 -3.08
N GLN A 134 6.88 9.39 -2.08
CA GLN A 134 7.96 10.38 -1.99
C GLN A 134 8.74 10.07 -0.73
N VAL A 135 10.06 9.97 -0.84
CA VAL A 135 10.95 9.63 0.26
C VAL A 135 12.13 10.60 0.30
N THR A 136 12.46 11.03 1.49
CA THR A 136 13.70 11.74 1.83
C THR A 136 14.44 10.86 2.82
N ASP A 137 15.69 10.54 2.55
CA ASP A 137 16.50 9.72 3.43
C ASP A 137 17.91 10.25 3.52
N LYS A 138 18.49 10.13 4.72
CA LYS A 138 19.82 10.56 5.06
C LYS A 138 20.54 9.48 5.84
N MET A 139 21.75 9.18 5.42
CA MET A 139 22.66 8.27 6.12
C MET A 139 23.92 8.99 6.48
N THR A 140 24.26 8.96 7.74
CA THR A 140 25.53 9.48 8.28
C THR A 140 26.33 8.30 8.80
N LEU A 141 27.49 8.08 8.22
CA LEU A 141 28.42 7.03 8.59
C LEU A 141 29.65 7.66 9.23
N GLN A 142 30.05 7.18 10.39
CA GLN A 142 31.33 7.54 11.01
C GLN A 142 32.32 6.44 10.68
N THR A 143 33.30 6.77 9.84
CA THR A 143 34.38 5.86 9.48
C THR A 143 35.65 6.27 10.20
N ARG A 144 36.44 5.27 10.58
CA ARG A 144 37.79 5.48 11.10
C ARG A 144 38.70 5.83 9.94
N ASP A 145 39.52 6.89 10.12
CA ASP A 145 40.56 7.23 9.14
C ASP A 145 41.84 6.42 9.45
N ASP A 146 42.01 5.31 8.79
CA ASP A 146 43.16 4.42 8.95
C ASP A 146 44.42 4.96 8.26
N THR A 147 44.36 6.13 7.62
CA THR A 147 45.53 6.75 6.96
C THR A 147 46.42 7.49 7.95
N ILE A 148 45.89 7.78 9.13
CA ILE A 148 46.66 8.48 10.19
C ILE A 148 47.17 7.41 11.16
N GLY A 149 48.46 7.19 11.15
CA GLY A 149 49.15 6.29 12.08
C GLY A 149 49.06 6.73 13.54
N PRO A 150 49.50 5.87 14.49
CA PRO A 150 49.57 6.27 15.91
C PRO A 150 50.50 7.48 16.10
N ASP A 151 50.20 8.29 17.11
CA ASP A 151 51.06 9.43 17.50
C ASP A 151 52.45 8.94 17.98
N GLU A 152 53.39 9.89 18.22
CA GLU A 152 54.73 9.60 18.70
C GLU A 152 54.76 8.81 20.01
N ASN A 153 53.66 8.80 20.79
CA ASN A 153 53.51 8.05 22.03
C ASN A 153 52.82 6.70 21.84
N ASN A 154 52.62 6.24 20.59
CA ASN A 154 51.94 5.02 20.23
C ASN A 154 50.45 4.99 20.66
N ASN A 155 49.82 6.16 20.89
CA ASN A 155 48.40 6.27 21.09
C ASN A 155 47.72 6.23 19.71
N ALA A 156 46.89 5.25 19.49
CA ALA A 156 46.10 5.17 18.29
C ALA A 156 45.00 6.24 18.32
N PHE A 157 45.32 7.44 17.88
CA PHE A 157 44.33 8.49 17.65
C PHE A 157 43.82 8.33 16.23
N TRP A 158 42.59 7.81 16.14
CA TRP A 158 41.89 7.64 14.88
C TRP A 158 40.85 8.77 14.76
N PRO A 159 41.10 9.84 14.00
CA PRO A 159 40.06 10.81 13.75
C PRO A 159 38.94 10.12 13.01
N SER A 160 37.71 10.27 13.53
CA SER A 160 36.51 9.76 12.82
C SER A 160 36.19 10.74 11.69
N GLN A 161 36.07 10.19 10.48
CA GLN A 161 35.57 10.92 9.34
C GLN A 161 34.08 10.67 9.21
N GLU A 162 33.29 11.72 9.10
CA GLU A 162 31.85 11.64 8.89
C GLU A 162 31.55 11.73 7.40
N ILE A 163 30.90 10.70 6.87
CA ILE A 163 30.43 10.63 5.49
C ILE A 163 28.92 10.68 5.52
N THR A 164 28.34 11.67 4.86
CA THR A 164 26.89 11.82 4.73
C THR A 164 26.46 11.59 3.30
N ALA A 165 25.45 10.74 3.12
CA ALA A 165 24.72 10.54 1.88
C ALA A 165 23.24 10.88 2.08
N GLU A 166 22.65 11.62 1.15
CA GLU A 166 21.26 12.09 1.24
C GLU A 166 20.56 11.98 -0.11
N ASN A 167 19.30 11.60 -0.06
CA ASN A 167 18.34 11.73 -1.17
C ASN A 167 17.21 12.66 -0.74
N SER A 168 17.04 13.77 -1.45
CA SER A 168 15.94 14.71 -1.16
C SER A 168 14.75 14.44 -2.06
N ASN A 169 13.58 14.24 -1.46
CA ASN A 169 12.25 14.17 -2.12
C ASN A 169 12.20 13.27 -3.35
N ARG A 170 12.67 12.03 -3.22
CA ARG A 170 12.73 11.08 -4.30
C ARG A 170 11.36 10.44 -4.56
N GLY A 171 10.89 10.50 -5.80
CA GLY A 171 9.66 9.86 -6.24
C GLY A 171 9.87 8.41 -6.64
N VAL A 172 9.07 7.51 -6.11
CA VAL A 172 9.05 6.07 -6.46
C VAL A 172 7.66 5.68 -6.89
N ILE A 173 7.56 4.90 -7.99
CA ILE A 173 6.30 4.44 -8.56
C ILE A 173 6.34 2.93 -8.70
N TRP A 174 5.21 2.27 -8.35
CA TRP A 174 5.08 0.82 -8.51
C TRP A 174 3.64 0.39 -8.78
N LEU A 175 3.48 -0.86 -9.18
CA LEU A 175 2.19 -1.52 -9.32
C LEU A 175 2.02 -2.55 -8.20
N GLU A 176 0.78 -2.74 -7.74
CA GLU A 176 0.45 -3.75 -6.76
C GLU A 176 -0.70 -4.64 -7.27
N MET A 177 -0.56 -5.93 -7.02
CA MET A 177 -1.68 -6.87 -7.03
C MET A 177 -2.14 -7.06 -5.60
N THR A 178 -3.44 -6.93 -5.36
CA THR A 178 -4.01 -7.08 -4.02
C THR A 178 -5.06 -8.18 -4.02
N ALA A 179 -5.05 -9.01 -2.99
CA ALA A 179 -6.13 -9.94 -2.69
C ALA A 179 -6.47 -9.80 -1.20
N GLY A 180 -7.72 -9.92 -0.85
CA GLY A 180 -8.06 -9.76 0.55
C GLY A 180 -9.52 -10.07 0.88
N MET A 181 -9.81 -9.89 2.16
CA MET A 181 -11.16 -10.06 2.69
C MET A 181 -11.51 -8.90 3.62
N LYS A 182 -12.80 -8.57 3.68
CA LYS A 182 -13.38 -7.65 4.66
C LYS A 182 -14.55 -8.34 5.30
N VAL A 183 -14.41 -8.65 6.59
CA VAL A 183 -15.39 -9.40 7.38
C VAL A 183 -16.08 -8.45 8.33
N ARG A 184 -17.39 -8.48 8.34
CA ARG A 184 -18.20 -7.65 9.24
C ARG A 184 -18.12 -8.19 10.67
N LEU A 185 -17.58 -7.39 11.59
CA LEU A 185 -17.53 -7.71 13.01
C LEU A 185 -18.82 -7.30 13.72
N TYR A 186 -19.26 -6.09 13.49
CA TYR A 186 -20.44 -5.55 14.17
C TYR A 186 -21.02 -4.36 13.38
N ARG A 187 -22.34 -4.36 13.11
CA ARG A 187 -23.03 -3.29 12.37
C ARG A 187 -22.27 -2.80 11.15
N ASN A 188 -21.61 -1.64 11.26
CA ASN A 188 -20.86 -0.99 10.19
C ASN A 188 -19.34 -1.13 10.36
N ILE A 189 -18.88 -1.97 11.30
CA ILE A 189 -17.45 -2.18 11.58
C ILE A 189 -17.01 -3.48 10.93
N PHE A 190 -15.92 -3.39 10.15
CA PHE A 190 -15.31 -4.50 9.45
C PHE A 190 -13.85 -4.66 9.85
N LEU A 191 -13.38 -5.89 9.86
CA LEU A 191 -11.97 -6.24 9.86
C LEU A 191 -11.56 -6.52 8.42
N GLY A 192 -10.58 -5.79 7.92
CA GLY A 192 -9.98 -6.00 6.62
C GLY A 192 -8.65 -6.73 6.73
N TYR A 193 -8.39 -7.62 5.79
CA TYR A 193 -7.12 -8.29 5.60
C TYR A 193 -6.72 -8.21 4.13
N ASN A 194 -5.53 -7.69 3.85
CA ASN A 194 -5.01 -7.51 2.50
C ASN A 194 -3.67 -8.21 2.36
N LEU A 195 -3.55 -8.99 1.31
CA LEU A 195 -2.30 -9.49 0.74
C LEU A 195 -1.90 -8.58 -0.40
N ARG A 196 -0.65 -8.15 -0.44
CA ARG A 196 -0.15 -7.25 -1.49
C ARG A 196 1.12 -7.82 -2.07
N PHE A 197 1.14 -7.91 -3.37
CA PHE A 197 2.33 -8.21 -4.15
C PHE A 197 2.67 -6.98 -4.99
N LYS A 198 3.86 -6.43 -4.79
CA LYS A 198 4.28 -5.13 -5.32
C LYS A 198 5.41 -5.32 -6.29
N PHE A 199 5.37 -4.59 -7.39
CA PHE A 199 6.35 -4.65 -8.47
C PHE A 199 6.80 -3.23 -8.80
N ALA A 200 8.09 -2.98 -8.63
CA ALA A 200 8.73 -1.78 -9.12
C ALA A 200 9.84 -2.18 -10.10
N ARG A 201 10.13 -1.36 -11.09
CA ARG A 201 11.19 -1.63 -12.05
C ARG A 201 12.00 -0.37 -12.28
N ASN A 202 13.34 -0.48 -12.08
CA ASN A 202 14.29 0.63 -12.26
C ASN A 202 13.85 1.95 -11.61
N PHE A 203 13.18 1.85 -10.45
CA PHE A 203 12.48 2.96 -9.84
C PHE A 203 13.41 3.93 -9.09
N LEU A 204 14.61 3.49 -8.73
CA LEU A 204 15.57 4.33 -8.02
C LEU A 204 16.50 5.12 -8.97
N GLY A 205 16.68 4.71 -10.21
CA GLY A 205 17.69 5.27 -11.10
C GLY A 205 19.10 5.04 -10.54
N ASN A 206 19.91 6.11 -10.45
CA ASN A 206 21.22 6.10 -9.76
C ASN A 206 21.10 6.91 -8.47
N PRO A 207 20.68 6.30 -7.34
CA PRO A 207 20.56 6.99 -6.07
C PRO A 207 21.96 7.23 -5.46
N SER A 208 22.10 8.33 -4.72
CA SER A 208 23.27 8.56 -3.87
C SER A 208 23.28 7.59 -2.69
N LEU A 209 22.08 7.19 -2.25
CA LEU A 209 21.83 6.24 -1.18
C LEU A 209 20.67 5.33 -1.57
N ILE A 210 20.81 4.02 -1.38
CA ILE A 210 19.68 3.09 -1.54
C ILE A 210 18.82 3.19 -0.28
N PRO A 211 17.54 3.60 -0.36
CA PRO A 211 16.67 3.69 0.80
C PRO A 211 16.52 2.34 1.50
N TYR A 212 16.70 2.31 2.81
CA TYR A 212 16.50 1.09 3.59
C TYR A 212 15.04 0.60 3.50
N GLU A 213 14.10 1.52 3.64
CA GLU A 213 12.67 1.23 3.50
C GLU A 213 11.96 2.38 2.75
N ILE A 214 11.24 2.06 1.70
CA ILE A 214 10.40 3.00 0.96
C ILE A 214 8.99 2.97 1.53
N PRO A 215 8.44 4.11 1.99
CA PRO A 215 7.09 4.18 2.53
C PRO A 215 6.05 3.53 1.62
N GLY A 216 5.28 2.61 2.18
CA GLY A 216 4.25 1.88 1.44
C GLY A 216 4.75 0.77 0.53
N PHE A 217 6.01 0.77 0.09
CA PHE A 217 6.58 -0.29 -0.75
C PHE A 217 7.23 -1.40 0.08
N GLY A 218 8.27 -1.08 0.82
CA GLY A 218 9.10 -2.03 1.57
C GLY A 218 10.59 -1.76 1.38
N PRO A 219 11.46 -2.77 1.51
CA PRO A 219 12.91 -2.60 1.34
C PRO A 219 13.28 -2.01 -0.02
N GLY A 220 14.13 -0.99 -0.03
CA GLY A 220 14.52 -0.28 -1.25
C GLY A 220 15.47 -1.06 -2.15
N GLU A 221 16.08 -2.13 -1.67
CA GLU A 221 16.97 -3.00 -2.46
C GLU A 221 16.20 -3.92 -3.42
N ASN A 222 14.91 -4.16 -3.17
CA ASN A 222 14.12 -5.13 -3.90
C ASN A 222 13.22 -4.46 -4.93
N GLU A 223 13.14 -5.02 -6.13
CA GLU A 223 12.14 -4.65 -7.14
C GLU A 223 10.76 -5.25 -6.86
N GLU A 224 10.68 -6.23 -5.97
CA GLU A 224 9.45 -6.93 -5.61
C GLU A 224 9.30 -6.95 -4.08
N ALA A 225 8.08 -6.76 -3.59
CA ALA A 225 7.78 -6.84 -2.17
C ALA A 225 6.43 -7.51 -1.92
N PHE A 226 6.37 -8.29 -0.85
CA PHE A 226 5.15 -8.93 -0.38
C PHE A 226 4.79 -8.40 1.00
N ARG A 227 3.51 -8.07 1.23
CA ARG A 227 3.06 -7.52 2.51
C ARG A 227 1.67 -8.00 2.88
N PHE A 228 1.48 -8.15 4.19
CA PHE A 228 0.20 -8.36 4.83
C PHE A 228 -0.21 -7.10 5.57
N ASP A 229 -1.46 -6.68 5.41
CA ASP A 229 -2.00 -5.53 6.13
C ASP A 229 -3.36 -5.88 6.75
N TYR A 230 -3.56 -5.47 8.00
CA TYR A 230 -4.84 -5.54 8.70
C TYR A 230 -5.42 -4.14 8.84
N TYR A 231 -6.74 -4.02 8.66
CA TYR A 231 -7.46 -2.76 8.73
C TYR A 231 -8.66 -2.87 9.63
N LEU A 232 -8.86 -1.87 10.47
CA LEU A 232 -10.14 -1.62 11.09
C LEU A 232 -10.90 -0.63 10.22
N ILE A 233 -12.10 -1.01 9.76
CA ILE A 233 -12.84 -0.32 8.72
C ILE A 233 -14.22 0.04 9.24
N TYR A 234 -14.66 1.27 8.98
CA TYR A 234 -16.01 1.73 9.22
C TYR A 234 -16.73 1.99 7.90
N GLN A 235 -17.94 1.45 7.73
CA GLN A 235 -18.77 1.62 6.55
C GLN A 235 -19.81 2.70 6.78
N ILE A 236 -19.88 3.64 5.86
CA ILE A 236 -20.90 4.69 5.78
C ILE A 236 -21.88 4.28 4.68
N PRO A 237 -23.08 3.76 5.03
CA PRO A 237 -24.07 3.35 4.02
C PRO A 237 -24.73 4.59 3.42
N PHE A 238 -24.88 4.63 2.10
CA PHE A 238 -25.71 5.63 1.44
C PHE A 238 -27.18 5.18 1.44
N LYS A 239 -28.09 6.02 1.93
CA LYS A 239 -29.53 5.74 1.89
C LYS A 239 -30.00 5.75 0.45
N LYS A 240 -30.50 4.62 -0.06
CA LYS A 240 -31.27 4.63 -1.32
C LYS A 240 -32.49 5.51 -1.14
N LYS A 241 -32.60 6.57 -1.96
CA LYS A 241 -33.83 7.33 -2.09
C LYS A 241 -34.89 6.36 -2.63
N SER A 242 -35.88 5.98 -1.81
CA SER A 242 -37.02 5.19 -2.25
C SER A 242 -37.72 5.99 -3.35
N ARG A 243 -37.67 5.51 -4.60
CA ARG A 243 -38.55 6.01 -5.65
C ARG A 243 -39.96 5.57 -5.26
N THR A 244 -40.75 6.50 -4.73
CA THR A 244 -42.20 6.32 -4.60
C THR A 244 -42.72 6.14 -6.01
N SER A 245 -43.17 4.94 -6.32
CA SER A 245 -43.93 4.66 -7.56
C SER A 245 -45.16 5.60 -7.58
N PRO A 246 -45.43 6.33 -8.68
CA PRO A 246 -46.70 7.07 -8.78
C PRO A 246 -47.82 6.07 -8.62
N LYS A 247 -48.72 6.28 -7.66
CA LYS A 247 -49.99 5.55 -7.62
C LYS A 247 -50.77 5.93 -8.89
N GLU A 248 -50.94 4.93 -9.78
CA GLU A 248 -51.96 5.03 -10.81
C GLU A 248 -53.30 5.21 -10.13
N GLN A 249 -53.94 6.33 -10.46
CA GLN A 249 -55.36 6.59 -10.21
C GLN A 249 -56.17 6.09 -11.38
#